data_8e15f2a72aa11264a9a71f10b08412bb
#
_entry.id   8e15f2a72aa11264a9a71f10b08412bb
#
_cell.length_a   1.000
_cell.length_b   1.000
_cell.length_c   1.000
_cell.angle_alpha   90.00
_cell.angle_beta   90.00
_cell.angle_gamma   90.00
#
_symmetry.space_group_name_H-M   'P 1'
#
loop_
_entity.id
_entity.type
_entity.pdbx_description
1 polymer ?
#
loop_
_entity_poly.entity_id
_entity_poly.type
_entity_poly.pdbx_seq_one_letter_code
_entity_poly.pdbx_strand_id
1 'polypeptide(L)'
;MTQDITPLRLQYLDIKKQYPDTIVFFRLGDFYETFDDDAKATSEALDIVLTSRPVAKGVRVPMAGIPFHAVDNYIGRLIEKGYHVAICEQVGDQPDKGLFSREVVR
;
A
#
# COMPACT_ATOMS: atom_id res chain seq x y z
N MET A 1 -7.81 25.31 3.99
CA MET A 1 -6.48 25.35 3.41
C MET A 1 -6.22 24.06 2.65
N THR A 2 -5.82 24.21 1.42
CA THR A 2 -5.55 23.06 0.57
C THR A 2 -4.14 22.55 0.82
N GLN A 3 -4.00 21.26 0.99
CA GLN A 3 -2.69 20.61 1.06
C GLN A 3 -2.40 19.95 -0.28
N ASP A 4 -1.14 19.94 -0.68
CA ASP A 4 -0.72 19.31 -1.92
C ASP A 4 -0.57 17.80 -1.68
N ILE A 5 -1.70 17.14 -1.42
CA ILE A 5 -1.72 15.70 -1.19
C ILE A 5 -1.58 14.98 -2.53
N THR A 6 -0.67 14.01 -2.61
CA THR A 6 -0.46 13.28 -3.87
C THR A 6 -1.71 12.47 -4.25
N PRO A 7 -1.97 12.32 -5.56
CA PRO A 7 -3.09 11.48 -6.01
C PRO A 7 -3.01 10.04 -5.51
N LEU A 8 -1.80 9.50 -5.41
CA LEU A 8 -1.60 8.16 -4.88
C LEU A 8 -2.08 8.07 -3.43
N ARG A 9 -1.78 9.09 -2.62
CA ARG A 9 -2.19 9.15 -1.21
C ARG A 9 -3.71 9.14 -1.10
N LEU A 10 -4.38 9.95 -1.90
CA LEU A 10 -5.85 10.01 -1.91
C LEU A 10 -6.45 8.67 -2.30
N GLN A 11 -5.87 8.01 -3.30
CA GLN A 11 -6.32 6.71 -3.75
C GLN A 11 -6.18 5.65 -2.65
N TYR A 12 -5.05 5.66 -1.94
CA TYR A 12 -4.83 4.74 -0.83
C TYR A 12 -5.83 4.97 0.30
N LEU A 13 -6.03 6.22 0.69
CA LEU A 13 -6.94 6.55 1.79
C LEU A 13 -8.38 6.15 1.45
N ASP A 14 -8.79 6.34 0.20
CA ASP A 14 -10.12 5.97 -0.24
C ASP A 14 -10.36 4.46 -0.12
N ILE A 15 -9.39 3.66 -0.58
CA ILE A 15 -9.50 2.21 -0.48
C ILE A 15 -9.41 1.76 0.99
N LYS A 16 -8.51 2.33 1.77
CA LYS A 16 -8.35 2.00 3.18
C LYS A 16 -9.64 2.25 3.96
N LYS A 17 -10.36 3.31 3.61
CA LYS A 17 -11.64 3.63 4.22
C LYS A 17 -12.67 2.52 4.01
N GLN A 18 -12.61 1.83 2.88
CA GLN A 18 -13.49 0.71 2.57
C GLN A 18 -13.07 -0.59 3.26
N TYR A 19 -11.80 -0.71 3.62
CA TYR A 19 -11.22 -1.92 4.23
C TYR A 19 -10.42 -1.56 5.49
N PRO A 20 -11.06 -0.96 6.50
CA PRO A 20 -10.32 -0.39 7.65
C PRO A 20 -9.58 -1.43 8.50
N ASP A 21 -10.05 -2.66 8.52
CA ASP A 21 -9.47 -3.73 9.34
C ASP A 21 -8.53 -4.65 8.55
N THR A 22 -8.14 -4.21 7.36
CA THR A 22 -7.37 -5.01 6.42
C THR A 22 -6.08 -4.26 6.08
N ILE A 23 -4.96 -4.97 5.97
CA ILE A 23 -3.72 -4.39 5.47
C ILE A 23 -3.87 -4.22 3.96
N VAL A 24 -3.77 -2.98 3.47
CA VAL A 24 -3.97 -2.65 2.06
C VAL A 24 -2.61 -2.46 1.40
N PHE A 25 -2.34 -3.29 0.39
CA PHE A 25 -1.12 -3.17 -0.42
C PHE A 25 -1.44 -2.63 -1.80
N PHE A 26 -0.62 -1.69 -2.25
CA PHE A 26 -0.71 -1.08 -3.58
C PHE A 26 0.42 -1.53 -4.46
N ARG A 27 0.11 -1.99 -5.66
CA ARG A 27 1.13 -2.28 -6.67
C ARG A 27 1.77 -0.97 -7.14
N LEU A 28 3.06 -0.85 -6.92
CA LEU A 28 3.87 0.30 -7.33
C LEU A 28 5.16 -0.22 -7.96
N GLY A 29 5.21 -0.22 -9.30
CA GLY A 29 6.35 -0.79 -10.00
C GLY A 29 6.49 -2.28 -9.69
N ASP A 30 7.66 -2.68 -9.22
CA ASP A 30 7.96 -4.07 -8.90
C ASP A 30 7.68 -4.44 -7.45
N PHE A 31 6.98 -3.56 -6.72
CA PHE A 31 6.68 -3.77 -5.31
C PHE A 31 5.18 -3.66 -5.04
N TYR A 32 4.77 -4.24 -3.91
CA TYR A 32 3.52 -3.90 -3.26
C TYR A 32 3.87 -3.11 -2.02
N GLU A 33 3.31 -1.91 -1.88
CA GLU A 33 3.59 -1.01 -0.78
C GLU A 33 2.36 -0.77 0.07
N THR A 34 2.58 -0.62 1.36
CA THR A 34 1.53 -0.28 2.30
C THR A 34 2.01 0.89 3.16
N PHE A 35 1.08 1.58 3.83
CA PHE A 35 1.37 2.87 4.45
C PHE A 35 0.79 2.95 5.86
N ASP A 36 1.21 3.97 6.61
CA ASP A 36 0.67 4.31 7.92
C ASP A 36 0.79 3.14 8.91
N ASP A 37 -0.27 2.87 9.65
CA ASP A 37 -0.29 1.78 10.63
C ASP A 37 -0.18 0.41 9.96
N ASP A 38 -0.68 0.27 8.73
CA ASP A 38 -0.52 -0.96 7.96
C ASP A 38 0.97 -1.24 7.69
N ALA A 39 1.74 -0.20 7.39
CA ALA A 39 3.17 -0.34 7.16
C ALA A 39 3.89 -0.76 8.44
N LYS A 40 3.53 -0.18 9.57
CA LYS A 40 4.12 -0.52 10.85
C LYS A 40 3.83 -1.97 11.22
N ALA A 41 2.58 -2.40 11.07
CA ALA A 41 2.17 -3.77 11.34
C ALA A 41 2.89 -4.76 10.43
N THR A 42 3.00 -4.44 9.15
CA THR A 42 3.67 -5.28 8.16
C THR A 42 5.16 -5.41 8.46
N SER A 43 5.82 -4.28 8.74
CA SER A 43 7.24 -4.28 9.07
C SER A 43 7.54 -5.14 10.29
N GLU A 44 6.73 -5.02 11.33
CA GLU A 44 6.90 -5.80 12.54
C GLU A 44 6.61 -7.29 12.30
N ALA A 45 5.52 -7.60 11.62
CA ALA A 45 5.11 -8.98 11.40
C ALA A 45 6.05 -9.76 10.49
N LEU A 46 6.62 -9.09 9.48
CA LEU A 46 7.47 -9.72 8.49
C LEU A 46 8.96 -9.47 8.69
N ASP A 47 9.31 -8.66 9.68
CA ASP A 47 10.70 -8.27 9.94
C ASP A 47 11.36 -7.65 8.71
N ILE A 48 10.66 -6.71 8.08
CA ILE A 48 11.16 -5.96 6.93
C ILE A 48 11.30 -4.48 7.28
N VAL A 49 12.05 -3.76 6.47
CA VAL A 49 12.39 -2.37 6.72
C VAL A 49 11.14 -1.49 6.69
N LEU A 50 10.98 -0.66 7.72
CA LEU A 50 10.02 0.43 7.73
C LEU A 50 10.73 1.68 7.23
N THR A 51 10.19 2.27 6.17
CA THR A 51 10.71 3.51 5.61
C THR A 51 9.61 4.55 5.60
N SER A 52 9.72 5.57 4.77
CA SER A 52 8.71 6.61 4.66
C SER A 52 8.58 7.09 3.22
N ARG A 53 7.43 7.67 2.91
CA ARG A 53 7.14 8.21 1.58
C ARG A 53 6.50 9.59 1.71
N PRO A 54 6.89 10.56 0.88
CA PRO A 54 6.22 11.86 0.86
C PRO A 54 4.82 11.72 0.28
N VAL A 55 3.83 12.30 0.95
CA VAL A 55 2.42 12.24 0.52
C VAL A 55 1.82 13.62 0.36
N ALA A 56 2.53 14.65 0.83
CA ALA A 56 2.16 16.04 0.69
C ALA A 56 3.43 16.85 0.91
N LYS A 57 3.36 18.15 0.60
CA LYS A 57 4.51 19.03 0.82
C LYS A 57 4.90 19.04 2.29
N GLY A 58 6.13 18.61 2.57
CA GLY A 58 6.65 18.56 3.93
C GLY A 58 6.08 17.46 4.81
N VAL A 59 5.30 16.54 4.25
CA VAL A 59 4.66 15.47 5.02
C VAL A 59 5.09 14.11 4.47
N ARG A 60 5.60 13.26 5.36
CA ARG A 60 5.96 11.89 5.04
C ARG A 60 5.19 10.93 5.94
N VAL A 61 4.88 9.76 5.42
CA VAL A 61 4.17 8.72 6.18
C VAL A 61 4.99 7.44 6.19
N PRO A 62 4.80 6.57 7.19
CA PRO A 62 5.45 5.26 7.20
C PRO A 62 5.08 4.46 5.95
N MET A 63 6.03 3.69 5.45
CA MET A 63 5.85 2.83 4.28
C MET A 63 6.65 1.55 4.45
N ALA A 64 6.08 0.44 4.02
CA ALA A 64 6.78 -0.84 3.90
C ALA A 64 6.43 -1.47 2.56
N GLY A 65 7.40 -2.13 1.93
CA GLY A 65 7.20 -2.71 0.62
C GLY A 65 7.66 -4.16 0.55
N ILE A 66 6.96 -4.97 -0.23
CA ILE A 66 7.33 -6.35 -0.50
C ILE A 66 7.51 -6.52 -2.00
N PRO A 67 8.52 -7.30 -2.44
CA PRO A 67 8.74 -7.51 -3.87
C PRO A 67 7.57 -8.24 -4.52
N PHE A 68 7.21 -7.82 -5.72
CA PHE A 68 6.13 -8.43 -6.47
C PHE A 68 6.32 -9.94 -6.64
N HIS A 69 7.54 -10.38 -6.96
CA HIS A 69 7.81 -11.78 -7.24
C HIS A 69 7.74 -12.68 -6.00
N ALA A 70 7.73 -12.09 -4.80
CA ALA A 70 7.69 -12.84 -3.54
C ALA A 70 6.40 -12.60 -2.76
N VAL A 71 5.40 -11.98 -3.40
CA VAL A 71 4.19 -11.53 -2.72
C VAL A 71 3.44 -12.67 -2.01
N ASP A 72 3.33 -13.82 -2.64
CA ASP A 72 2.56 -14.93 -2.07
C ASP A 72 3.15 -15.43 -0.76
N ASN A 73 4.48 -15.49 -0.67
CA ASN A 73 5.16 -15.88 0.56
C ASN A 73 4.88 -14.90 1.69
N TYR A 74 5.06 -13.61 1.42
CA TYR A 74 4.87 -12.58 2.45
C TYR A 74 3.41 -12.48 2.89
N ILE A 75 2.46 -12.55 1.95
CA ILE A 75 1.04 -12.50 2.29
C ILE A 75 0.63 -13.71 3.09
N GLY A 76 1.12 -14.89 2.72
CA GLY A 76 0.88 -16.10 3.49
C GLY A 76 1.32 -15.96 4.94
N ARG A 77 2.48 -15.36 5.18
CA ARG A 77 2.98 -15.12 6.53
C ARG A 77 2.10 -14.16 7.32
N LEU A 78 1.59 -13.11 6.66
CA LEU A 78 0.67 -12.18 7.30
C LEU A 78 -0.64 -12.86 7.68
N ILE A 79 -1.18 -13.67 6.78
CA ILE A 79 -2.43 -14.41 7.03
C ILE A 79 -2.24 -15.38 8.19
N GLU A 80 -1.12 -16.08 8.26
CA GLU A 80 -0.82 -16.99 9.37
C GLU A 80 -0.79 -16.26 10.71
N LYS A 81 -0.44 -14.98 10.71
CA LYS A 81 -0.41 -14.17 11.93
C LYS A 81 -1.77 -13.54 12.25
N GLY A 82 -2.81 -13.86 11.47
CA GLY A 82 -4.16 -13.41 11.72
C GLY A 82 -4.56 -12.13 11.02
N TYR A 83 -3.73 -11.60 10.12
CA TYR A 83 -4.07 -10.39 9.39
C TYR A 83 -4.93 -10.70 8.16
N HIS A 84 -5.84 -9.78 7.87
CA HIS A 84 -6.54 -9.74 6.59
C HIS A 84 -5.77 -8.83 5.65
N VAL A 85 -5.66 -9.21 4.39
CA VAL A 85 -4.84 -8.49 3.40
C VAL A 85 -5.66 -8.23 2.15
N ALA A 86 -5.59 -7.00 1.63
CA ALA A 86 -6.18 -6.62 0.35
C ALA A 86 -5.06 -6.20 -0.59
N ILE A 87 -5.04 -6.79 -1.78
CA ILE A 87 -4.07 -6.47 -2.83
C ILE A 87 -4.75 -5.62 -3.88
N CYS A 88 -4.16 -4.46 -4.16
CA CYS A 88 -4.67 -3.53 -5.15
C CYS A 88 -3.71 -3.48 -6.33
N GLU A 89 -4.19 -3.93 -7.49
CA GLU A 89 -3.41 -3.96 -8.72
C GLU A 89 -3.70 -2.73 -9.58
N GLN A 90 -2.73 -2.41 -10.42
CA GLN A 90 -2.92 -1.41 -11.45
C GLN A 90 -3.88 -1.96 -12.51
N VAL A 91 -4.80 -1.11 -12.97
CA VAL A 91 -5.79 -1.47 -13.95
C VAL A 91 -5.57 -0.63 -15.21
N GLY A 92 -5.64 -1.27 -16.38
CA GLY A 92 -5.43 -0.61 -17.66
C GLY A 92 -3.97 -0.63 -18.08
N ASP A 93 -3.75 -0.27 -19.35
CA ASP A 93 -2.43 -0.31 -19.97
C ASP A 93 -1.62 0.95 -19.74
N GLN A 94 -2.31 2.06 -19.42
CA GLN A 94 -1.67 3.35 -19.27
C GLN A 94 -2.24 4.11 -18.08
N PRO A 95 -1.41 4.92 -17.43
CA PRO A 95 -1.91 5.75 -16.33
C PRO A 95 -2.75 6.90 -16.87
N ASP A 96 -3.77 7.28 -16.11
CA ASP A 96 -4.55 8.48 -16.34
C ASP A 96 -3.88 9.61 -15.55
N LYS A 97 -3.42 10.66 -16.26
CA LYS A 97 -2.73 11.80 -15.65
C LYS A 97 -1.56 11.37 -14.74
N GLY A 98 -0.82 10.35 -15.19
CA GLY A 98 0.34 9.86 -14.45
C GLY A 98 0.02 8.92 -13.30
N LEU A 99 -1.25 8.58 -13.09
CA LEU A 99 -1.67 7.65 -12.03
C LEU A 99 -2.49 6.51 -12.61
N PHE A 100 -2.07 5.27 -12.34
CA PHE A 100 -2.85 4.10 -12.69
C PHE A 100 -4.09 4.01 -11.79
N SER A 101 -5.22 3.62 -12.37
CA SER A 101 -6.36 3.16 -11.59
C SER A 101 -5.99 1.88 -10.87
N ARG A 102 -6.54 1.67 -9.69
CA ARG A 102 -6.26 0.47 -8.91
C ARG A 102 -7.56 -0.15 -8.41
N GLU A 103 -7.56 -1.47 -8.38
CA GLU A 103 -8.70 -2.23 -7.86
C GLU A 103 -8.21 -3.28 -6.88
N VAL A 104 -9.03 -3.57 -5.90
CA VAL A 104 -8.78 -4.67 -4.98
C VAL A 104 -9.05 -5.97 -5.73
N VAL A 105 -8.03 -6.81 -5.86
CA VAL A 105 -8.14 -8.06 -6.61
C VAL A 105 -8.06 -9.31 -5.73
N ARG A 106 -7.65 -9.14 -4.48
CA ARG A 106 -7.68 -10.24 -3.51
C ARG A 106 -7.42 -9.77 -2.07
#